data_9977e5b037d232d2f277e1e6d486ec0b
#
_entry.id   9977e5b037d232d2f277e1e6d486ec0b
#
_cell.length_a   1.000
_cell.length_b   1.000
_cell.length_c   1.000
_cell.angle_alpha   90.00
_cell.angle_beta   90.00
_cell.angle_gamma   90.00
#
_symmetry.space_group_name_H-M   'P 1'
#
loop_
_entity.id
_entity.type
_entity.pdbx_description
1 polymer ?
#
loop_
_entity_poly.entity_id
_entity_poly.type
_entity_poly.pdbx_seq_one_letter_code
_entity_poly.pdbx_strand_id
1 'polypeptide(L)'
;NFVPTVEGIQDSVEKELILSEYVTTAKNYIIYRQKRAEMRVRGIRVPEKVQKLASDSKKYFKNTLGEFIYYRTYSKWIPEETRRETWIETVDRYISFMKENLGDKLKKSEYEEVRESILKQEAMPSMRLLQFAGKAARATNVAAYNCSFIAPSCFQDFAEIMYISMCGTGVGWSVESENIGKLAQINKEAGKKLPTFVVPDSKEGWADAFAFGMKVW
;
A
#
# COMPACT_ATOMS: atom_id res chain seq x y z
N ASN A 1 -8.36 -4.87 -36.56
CA ASN A 1 -8.29 -4.66 -35.10
C ASN A 1 -6.83 -4.34 -34.75
N PHE A 2 -6.57 -3.09 -34.41
CA PHE A 2 -5.26 -2.66 -33.95
C PHE A 2 -5.10 -3.15 -32.48
N VAL A 3 -4.11 -4.03 -32.25
CA VAL A 3 -3.71 -4.43 -30.90
C VAL A 3 -2.45 -3.63 -30.55
N PRO A 4 -2.54 -2.72 -29.59
CA PRO A 4 -1.37 -1.94 -29.20
C PRO A 4 -0.31 -2.84 -28.56
N THR A 5 0.93 -2.73 -29.04
CA THR A 5 2.08 -3.39 -28.39
C THR A 5 2.59 -2.53 -27.23
N VAL A 6 3.29 -3.15 -26.27
CA VAL A 6 3.92 -2.43 -25.15
C VAL A 6 4.91 -1.39 -25.69
N GLU A 7 5.70 -1.76 -26.67
CA GLU A 7 6.67 -0.86 -27.34
C GLU A 7 5.96 0.32 -28.00
N GLY A 8 4.88 0.08 -28.75
CA GLY A 8 4.11 1.14 -29.40
C GLY A 8 3.47 2.13 -28.42
N ILE A 9 3.00 1.64 -27.27
CA ILE A 9 2.51 2.51 -26.20
C ILE A 9 3.66 3.35 -25.62
N GLN A 10 4.81 2.74 -25.39
CA GLN A 10 5.99 3.43 -24.86
C GLN A 10 6.51 4.50 -25.84
N ASP A 11 6.51 4.22 -27.15
CA ASP A 11 6.87 5.20 -28.19
C ASP A 11 5.92 6.39 -28.18
N SER A 12 4.62 6.14 -27.99
CA SER A 12 3.61 7.20 -27.87
C SER A 12 3.84 8.07 -26.63
N VAL A 13 4.20 7.47 -25.50
CA VAL A 13 4.54 8.20 -24.26
C VAL A 13 5.79 9.06 -24.45
N GLU A 14 6.85 8.53 -25.08
CA GLU A 14 8.06 9.32 -25.39
C GLU A 14 7.74 10.53 -26.27
N LYS A 15 6.99 10.29 -27.34
CA LYS A 15 6.57 11.36 -28.24
C LYS A 15 5.78 12.44 -27.53
N GLU A 16 4.83 12.04 -26.69
CA GLU A 16 4.00 12.99 -25.94
C GLU A 16 4.81 13.80 -24.94
N LEU A 17 5.73 13.16 -24.20
CA LEU A 17 6.63 13.86 -23.27
C LEU A 17 7.53 14.88 -23.97
N ILE A 18 8.00 14.58 -25.18
CA ILE A 18 8.82 15.50 -25.99
C ILE A 18 7.96 16.65 -26.49
N LEU A 19 6.78 16.37 -27.05
CA LEU A 19 5.88 17.39 -27.60
C LEU A 19 5.33 18.32 -26.51
N SER A 20 5.15 17.82 -25.30
CA SER A 20 4.70 18.60 -24.14
C SER A 20 5.85 19.32 -23.41
N GLU A 21 7.04 19.37 -24.01
CA GLU A 21 8.24 20.06 -23.49
C GLU A 21 8.76 19.55 -22.13
N TYR A 22 8.35 18.36 -21.70
CA TYR A 22 8.88 17.70 -20.50
C TYR A 22 10.24 17.05 -20.75
N VAL A 23 11.21 17.83 -21.24
CA VAL A 23 12.51 17.34 -21.78
C VAL A 23 13.27 16.47 -20.78
N THR A 24 13.34 16.87 -19.51
CA THR A 24 14.05 16.10 -18.48
C THR A 24 13.37 14.76 -18.22
N THR A 25 12.04 14.75 -18.16
CA THR A 25 11.26 13.53 -17.96
C THR A 25 11.36 12.61 -19.16
N ALA A 26 11.27 13.14 -20.38
CA ALA A 26 11.45 12.39 -21.62
C ALA A 26 12.84 11.73 -21.68
N LYS A 27 13.90 12.48 -21.37
CA LYS A 27 15.28 11.96 -21.33
C LYS A 27 15.42 10.81 -20.31
N ASN A 28 14.91 10.98 -19.11
CA ASN A 28 14.99 9.95 -18.08
C ASN A 28 14.19 8.70 -18.47
N TYR A 29 13.04 8.88 -19.11
CA TYR A 29 12.21 7.78 -19.58
C TYR A 29 12.89 6.97 -20.70
N ILE A 30 13.50 7.65 -21.68
CA ILE A 30 14.26 7.02 -22.77
C ILE A 30 15.45 6.22 -22.21
N ILE A 31 16.22 6.82 -21.32
CA ILE A 31 17.36 6.13 -20.67
C ILE A 31 16.88 4.90 -19.89
N TYR A 32 15.77 5.03 -19.15
CA TYR A 32 15.18 3.90 -18.44
C TYR A 32 14.76 2.78 -19.39
N ARG A 33 14.09 3.10 -20.50
CA ARG A 33 13.70 2.10 -21.53
C ARG A 33 14.92 1.39 -22.09
N GLN A 34 15.96 2.14 -22.45
CA GLN A 34 17.18 1.56 -22.99
C GLN A 34 17.81 0.59 -21.99
N LYS A 35 17.98 0.98 -20.73
CA LYS A 35 18.51 0.10 -19.68
C LYS A 35 17.67 -1.16 -19.52
N ARG A 36 16.36 -1.06 -19.59
CA ARG A 36 15.44 -2.20 -19.50
C ARG A 36 15.56 -3.13 -20.71
N ALA A 37 15.74 -2.57 -21.92
CA ALA A 37 15.96 -3.35 -23.13
C ALA A 37 17.30 -4.09 -23.06
N GLU A 38 18.38 -3.43 -22.64
CA GLU A 38 19.69 -4.05 -22.43
C GLU A 38 19.64 -5.19 -21.40
N MET A 39 18.92 -5.01 -20.27
CA MET A 39 18.72 -6.06 -19.28
C MET A 39 17.97 -7.26 -19.85
N ARG A 40 16.97 -7.04 -20.72
CA ARG A 40 16.25 -8.13 -21.41
C ARG A 40 17.17 -8.89 -22.38
N VAL A 41 18.01 -8.17 -23.15
CA VAL A 41 18.98 -8.77 -24.09
C VAL A 41 20.07 -9.54 -23.36
N ARG A 42 20.57 -9.04 -22.23
CA ARG A 42 21.57 -9.71 -21.39
C ARG A 42 21.04 -10.98 -20.71
N GLY A 43 19.74 -11.27 -20.89
CA GLY A 43 19.12 -12.52 -20.42
C GLY A 43 19.29 -12.72 -18.93
N ILE A 44 18.76 -11.78 -18.10
CA ILE A 44 18.49 -12.08 -16.70
C ILE A 44 17.46 -13.20 -16.72
N ARG A 45 17.96 -14.43 -16.77
CA ARG A 45 17.10 -15.62 -16.63
C ARG A 45 16.52 -15.57 -15.23
N VAL A 46 15.22 -15.39 -15.16
CA VAL A 46 14.50 -15.60 -13.91
C VAL A 46 14.86 -17.01 -13.42
N PRO A 47 15.33 -17.18 -12.18
CA PRO A 47 15.69 -18.51 -11.68
C PRO A 47 14.55 -19.51 -11.87
N GLU A 48 14.85 -20.74 -12.23
CA GLU A 48 13.84 -21.80 -12.49
C GLU A 48 12.85 -21.96 -11.33
N LYS A 49 13.36 -21.87 -10.10
CA LYS A 49 12.51 -21.88 -8.88
C LYS A 49 11.44 -20.79 -8.94
N VAL A 50 11.80 -19.58 -9.36
CA VAL A 50 10.87 -18.44 -9.43
C VAL A 50 9.90 -18.60 -10.58
N GLN A 51 10.37 -19.11 -11.73
CA GLN A 51 9.50 -19.43 -12.87
C GLN A 51 8.46 -20.48 -12.50
N LYS A 52 8.87 -21.53 -11.77
CA LYS A 52 7.97 -22.58 -11.29
C LYS A 52 6.94 -22.00 -10.30
N LEU A 53 7.37 -21.23 -9.30
CA LEU A 53 6.47 -20.59 -8.35
C LEU A 53 5.45 -19.67 -9.03
N ALA A 54 5.90 -18.88 -10.01
CA ALA A 54 5.02 -18.01 -10.79
C ALA A 54 4.00 -18.83 -11.61
N SER A 55 4.46 -19.90 -12.29
CA SER A 55 3.60 -20.80 -13.05
C SER A 55 2.58 -21.52 -12.15
N ASP A 56 3.02 -22.02 -11.00
CA ASP A 56 2.16 -22.68 -10.02
C ASP A 56 1.14 -21.72 -9.42
N SER A 57 1.49 -20.45 -9.24
CA SER A 57 0.59 -19.42 -8.74
C SER A 57 -0.44 -18.99 -9.78
N LYS A 58 -0.03 -18.95 -11.05
CA LYS A 58 -0.89 -18.48 -12.15
C LYS A 58 -2.17 -19.30 -12.32
N LYS A 59 -2.13 -20.58 -12.04
CA LYS A 59 -3.29 -21.49 -12.16
C LYS A 59 -4.48 -21.12 -11.26
N TYR A 60 -4.23 -20.36 -10.19
CA TYR A 60 -5.28 -19.92 -9.27
C TYR A 60 -6.06 -18.71 -9.76
N PHE A 61 -5.53 -17.94 -10.72
CA PHE A 61 -6.23 -16.78 -11.27
C PHE A 61 -7.21 -17.19 -12.37
N LYS A 62 -8.47 -16.80 -12.21
CA LYS A 62 -9.54 -17.08 -13.18
C LYS A 62 -9.40 -16.30 -14.49
N ASN A 63 -8.71 -15.17 -14.44
CA ASN A 63 -8.49 -14.31 -15.60
C ASN A 63 -7.25 -13.41 -15.40
N THR A 64 -6.79 -12.78 -16.47
CA THR A 64 -5.62 -11.88 -16.47
C THR A 64 -5.83 -10.60 -15.68
N LEU A 65 -7.07 -10.11 -15.56
CA LEU A 65 -7.39 -8.93 -14.78
C LEU A 65 -7.17 -9.21 -13.28
N GLY A 66 -7.61 -10.36 -12.78
CA GLY A 66 -7.38 -10.78 -11.40
C GLY A 66 -5.90 -10.91 -11.08
N GLU A 67 -5.11 -11.52 -11.99
CA GLU A 67 -3.67 -11.61 -11.88
C GLU A 67 -3.02 -10.20 -11.82
N PHE A 68 -3.43 -9.28 -12.70
CA PHE A 68 -2.93 -7.91 -12.72
C PHE A 68 -3.23 -7.16 -11.43
N ILE A 69 -4.49 -7.23 -10.93
CA ILE A 69 -4.89 -6.58 -9.67
C ILE A 69 -4.09 -7.14 -8.51
N TYR A 70 -3.85 -8.45 -8.48
CA TYR A 70 -3.03 -9.09 -7.45
C TYR A 70 -1.62 -8.50 -7.44
N TYR A 71 -0.91 -8.51 -8.55
CA TYR A 71 0.47 -7.98 -8.61
C TYR A 71 0.55 -6.48 -8.33
N ARG A 72 -0.46 -5.72 -8.72
CA ARG A 72 -0.52 -4.28 -8.47
C ARG A 72 -0.72 -3.96 -6.99
N THR A 73 -1.56 -4.72 -6.28
CA THR A 73 -2.10 -4.33 -4.98
C THR A 73 -1.58 -5.18 -3.81
N TYR A 74 -1.52 -6.49 -3.97
CA TYR A 74 -1.30 -7.42 -2.85
C TYR A 74 0.10 -7.99 -2.78
N SER A 75 0.75 -8.19 -3.92
CA SER A 75 2.08 -8.74 -4.02
C SER A 75 3.12 -7.80 -3.40
N LYS A 76 3.85 -8.27 -2.39
CA LYS A 76 4.93 -7.53 -1.74
C LYS A 76 6.23 -7.64 -2.52
N TRP A 77 7.08 -6.63 -2.37
CA TRP A 77 8.44 -6.68 -2.86
C TRP A 77 9.32 -7.49 -1.89
N ILE A 78 10.08 -8.43 -2.42
CA ILE A 78 11.09 -9.23 -1.69
C ILE A 78 12.46 -8.66 -2.07
N PRO A 79 13.08 -7.82 -1.21
CA PRO A 79 14.34 -7.15 -1.55
C PRO A 79 15.49 -8.11 -1.82
N GLU A 80 15.56 -9.20 -1.07
CA GLU A 80 16.62 -10.21 -1.12
C GLU A 80 16.64 -10.95 -2.45
N GLU A 81 15.48 -11.11 -3.08
CA GLU A 81 15.33 -11.78 -4.37
C GLU A 81 15.03 -10.80 -5.52
N THR A 82 14.97 -9.49 -5.24
CA THR A 82 14.68 -8.42 -6.21
C THR A 82 13.45 -8.68 -7.09
N ARG A 83 12.41 -9.23 -6.50
CA ARG A 83 11.15 -9.60 -7.16
C ARG A 83 9.94 -9.36 -6.27
N ARG A 84 8.78 -9.50 -6.84
CA ARG A 84 7.52 -9.52 -6.10
C ARG A 84 7.16 -10.94 -5.65
N GLU A 85 6.38 -11.03 -4.56
CA GLU A 85 5.74 -12.27 -4.13
C GLU A 85 4.85 -12.86 -5.23
N THR A 86 4.76 -14.18 -5.26
CA THR A 86 3.74 -14.92 -5.99
C THR A 86 2.49 -15.09 -5.12
N TRP A 87 1.36 -15.48 -5.73
CA TRP A 87 0.10 -15.69 -5.00
C TRP A 87 0.24 -16.67 -3.84
N ILE A 88 0.93 -17.79 -4.07
CA ILE A 88 1.19 -18.79 -3.03
C ILE A 88 1.95 -18.15 -1.85
N GLU A 89 3.00 -17.39 -2.11
CA GLU A 89 3.81 -16.75 -1.07
C GLU A 89 3.00 -15.69 -0.29
N THR A 90 2.11 -14.96 -0.97
CA THR A 90 1.22 -14.00 -0.29
C THR A 90 0.26 -14.71 0.67
N VAL A 91 -0.33 -15.83 0.24
CA VAL A 91 -1.22 -16.63 1.10
C VAL A 91 -0.44 -17.22 2.27
N ASP A 92 0.77 -17.75 2.03
CA ASP A 92 1.63 -18.31 3.07
C ASP A 92 2.06 -17.24 4.09
N ARG A 93 2.37 -16.02 3.65
CA ARG A 93 2.64 -14.88 4.52
C ARG A 93 1.44 -14.54 5.40
N TYR A 94 0.24 -14.52 4.83
CA TYR A 94 -1.00 -14.28 5.57
C TYR A 94 -1.24 -15.37 6.63
N ILE A 95 -1.16 -16.65 6.25
CA ILE A 95 -1.35 -17.77 7.16
C ILE A 95 -0.30 -17.79 8.27
N SER A 96 0.96 -17.48 7.95
CA SER A 96 2.02 -17.38 8.95
C SER A 96 1.73 -16.28 9.97
N PHE A 97 1.29 -15.11 9.51
CA PHE A 97 0.88 -14.01 10.38
C PHE A 97 -0.32 -14.38 11.26
N MET A 98 -1.30 -15.10 10.72
CA MET A 98 -2.46 -15.57 11.51
C MET A 98 -2.04 -16.60 12.56
N LYS A 99 -1.11 -17.52 12.23
CA LYS A 99 -0.55 -18.47 13.21
C LYS A 99 0.18 -17.77 14.35
N GLU A 100 0.93 -16.71 14.08
CA GLU A 100 1.57 -15.90 15.14
C GLU A 100 0.54 -15.29 16.12
N ASN A 101 -0.59 -14.83 15.59
CA ASN A 101 -1.57 -14.09 16.38
C ASN A 101 -2.60 -14.97 17.08
N LEU A 102 -2.96 -16.10 16.48
CA LEU A 102 -3.99 -17.01 16.99
C LEU A 102 -3.40 -18.21 17.73
N GLY A 103 -2.16 -18.59 17.42
CA GLY A 103 -1.50 -19.74 18.08
C GLY A 103 -2.34 -21.00 18.01
N ASP A 104 -2.55 -21.62 19.17
CA ASP A 104 -3.28 -22.86 19.32
C ASP A 104 -4.81 -22.71 19.36
N LYS A 105 -5.36 -21.51 19.10
CA LYS A 105 -6.80 -21.30 18.98
C LYS A 105 -7.42 -22.05 17.81
N LEU A 106 -6.61 -22.35 16.79
CA LEU A 106 -6.98 -23.17 15.65
C LEU A 106 -6.04 -24.37 15.54
N LYS A 107 -6.58 -25.52 15.11
CA LYS A 107 -5.79 -26.71 14.83
C LYS A 107 -4.99 -26.55 13.54
N LYS A 108 -3.92 -27.30 13.39
CA LYS A 108 -3.10 -27.28 12.18
C LYS A 108 -3.92 -27.57 10.92
N SER A 109 -4.86 -28.52 10.99
CA SER A 109 -5.75 -28.86 9.88
C SER A 109 -6.64 -27.69 9.45
N GLU A 110 -7.12 -26.88 10.40
CA GLU A 110 -7.98 -25.72 10.11
C GLU A 110 -7.18 -24.62 9.39
N TYR A 111 -5.93 -24.40 9.80
CA TYR A 111 -5.03 -23.47 9.07
C TYR A 111 -4.77 -23.94 7.63
N GLU A 112 -4.58 -25.23 7.41
CA GLU A 112 -4.39 -25.78 6.06
C GLU A 112 -5.67 -25.68 5.22
N GLU A 113 -6.83 -25.94 5.79
CA GLU A 113 -8.12 -25.79 5.12
C GLU A 113 -8.36 -24.32 4.69
N VAL A 114 -8.13 -23.37 5.60
CA VAL A 114 -8.24 -21.93 5.30
C VAL A 114 -7.23 -21.52 4.22
N ARG A 115 -5.98 -22.03 4.30
CA ARG A 115 -4.97 -21.79 3.29
C ARG A 115 -5.41 -22.26 1.90
N GLU A 116 -5.90 -23.48 1.79
CA GLU A 116 -6.36 -24.04 0.51
C GLU A 116 -7.57 -23.30 -0.06
N SER A 117 -8.53 -22.93 0.78
CA SER A 117 -9.70 -22.14 0.38
C SER A 117 -9.31 -20.77 -0.16
N ILE A 118 -8.32 -20.10 0.47
CA ILE A 118 -7.81 -18.81 -0.02
C ILE A 118 -7.04 -18.99 -1.32
N LEU A 119 -6.17 -20.02 -1.42
CA LEU A 119 -5.41 -20.31 -2.65
C LEU A 119 -6.34 -20.50 -3.84
N LYS A 120 -7.40 -21.26 -3.67
CA LYS A 120 -8.40 -21.54 -4.71
C LYS A 120 -9.37 -20.40 -4.95
N GLN A 121 -9.28 -19.31 -4.17
CA GLN A 121 -10.21 -18.17 -4.21
C GLN A 121 -11.68 -18.56 -3.95
N GLU A 122 -11.90 -19.58 -3.13
CA GLU A 122 -13.21 -20.00 -2.64
C GLU A 122 -13.67 -19.12 -1.49
N ALA A 123 -12.72 -18.68 -0.65
CA ALA A 123 -12.92 -17.69 0.39
C ALA A 123 -11.77 -16.67 0.37
N MET A 124 -12.07 -15.42 0.71
CA MET A 124 -11.07 -14.36 0.77
C MET A 124 -11.03 -13.76 2.16
N PRO A 125 -9.84 -13.55 2.74
CA PRO A 125 -9.70 -12.83 4.00
C PRO A 125 -9.92 -11.33 3.81
N SER A 126 -9.84 -10.56 4.90
CA SER A 126 -9.78 -9.11 4.79
C SER A 126 -8.72 -8.69 3.77
N MET A 127 -9.12 -7.86 2.81
CA MET A 127 -8.21 -7.35 1.77
C MET A 127 -6.99 -6.65 2.38
N ARG A 128 -7.18 -5.91 3.46
CA ARG A 128 -6.09 -5.22 4.17
C ARG A 128 -5.15 -6.18 4.87
N LEU A 129 -5.66 -7.21 5.52
CA LEU A 129 -4.80 -8.24 6.11
C LEU A 129 -4.03 -9.02 5.04
N LEU A 130 -4.66 -9.37 3.94
CA LEU A 130 -3.96 -10.01 2.83
C LEU A 130 -2.83 -9.12 2.28
N GLN A 131 -3.06 -7.81 2.19
CA GLN A 131 -2.08 -6.84 1.72
C GLN A 131 -0.98 -6.58 2.75
N PHE A 132 -1.31 -6.41 4.05
CA PHE A 132 -0.40 -5.87 5.07
C PHE A 132 0.04 -6.87 6.13
N ALA A 133 -0.47 -8.12 6.15
CA ALA A 133 0.00 -9.15 7.07
C ALA A 133 1.54 -9.24 7.08
N GLY A 134 2.13 -9.35 8.26
CA GLY A 134 3.57 -9.32 8.47
C GLY A 134 4.04 -7.97 9.02
N LYS A 135 5.14 -7.42 8.50
CA LYS A 135 5.84 -6.25 9.07
C LYS A 135 4.93 -5.04 9.33
N ALA A 136 4.07 -4.68 8.38
CA ALA A 136 3.21 -3.51 8.53
C ALA A 136 2.13 -3.71 9.61
N ALA A 137 1.45 -4.86 9.61
CA ALA A 137 0.42 -5.16 10.60
C ALA A 137 0.99 -5.40 12.01
N ARG A 138 2.28 -5.83 12.12
CA ARG A 138 2.97 -5.88 13.41
C ARG A 138 3.34 -4.50 13.93
N ALA A 139 3.65 -3.54 13.05
CA ALA A 139 3.97 -2.18 13.44
C ALA A 139 2.72 -1.43 13.93
N THR A 140 1.58 -1.65 13.29
CA THR A 140 0.29 -1.09 13.70
C THR A 140 -0.87 -1.94 13.19
N ASN A 141 -1.77 -2.34 14.07
CA ASN A 141 -2.99 -3.07 13.71
C ASN A 141 -3.98 -2.21 12.91
N VAL A 142 -3.87 -0.89 12.97
CA VAL A 142 -4.69 0.04 12.17
C VAL A 142 -4.56 -0.25 10.68
N ALA A 143 -3.38 -0.66 10.20
CA ALA A 143 -3.17 -1.03 8.80
C ALA A 143 -4.03 -2.22 8.33
N ALA A 144 -4.59 -3.00 9.27
CA ALA A 144 -5.46 -4.15 8.96
C ALA A 144 -6.92 -3.76 8.67
N TYR A 145 -7.30 -2.51 8.92
CA TYR A 145 -8.66 -2.01 8.71
C TYR A 145 -8.79 -1.24 7.41
N ASN A 146 -9.90 -1.42 6.71
CA ASN A 146 -10.20 -0.69 5.48
C ASN A 146 -10.70 0.73 5.77
N CYS A 147 -11.60 0.87 6.73
CA CYS A 147 -12.31 2.09 7.05
C CYS A 147 -12.43 2.28 8.57
N SER A 148 -12.50 3.54 8.96
CA SER A 148 -12.75 4.00 10.33
C SER A 148 -13.62 5.25 10.29
N PHE A 149 -14.06 5.70 11.44
CA PHE A 149 -14.86 6.90 11.59
C PHE A 149 -14.48 7.60 12.91
N ILE A 150 -14.36 8.93 12.85
CA ILE A 150 -14.16 9.78 14.01
C ILE A 150 -15.17 10.92 13.92
N ALA A 151 -15.84 11.22 15.05
CA ALA A 151 -16.66 12.42 15.23
C ALA A 151 -15.83 13.46 15.99
N PRO A 152 -15.13 14.42 15.31
CA PRO A 152 -14.20 15.34 15.96
C PRO A 152 -14.90 16.20 17.00
N SER A 153 -14.38 16.20 18.21
CA SER A 153 -14.86 16.97 19.36
C SER A 153 -13.75 17.76 20.06
N CYS A 154 -12.49 17.46 19.71
CA CYS A 154 -11.31 18.18 20.18
C CYS A 154 -10.25 18.24 19.06
N PHE A 155 -9.23 19.09 19.20
CA PHE A 155 -8.21 19.23 18.16
C PHE A 155 -7.32 17.99 18.00
N GLN A 156 -7.19 17.17 19.02
CA GLN A 156 -6.45 15.92 18.94
C GLN A 156 -7.09 14.95 17.93
N ASP A 157 -8.41 14.95 17.79
CA ASP A 157 -9.14 14.07 16.87
C ASP A 157 -8.69 14.29 15.40
N PHE A 158 -8.30 15.50 15.03
CA PHE A 158 -7.79 15.81 13.70
C PHE A 158 -6.41 15.19 13.46
N ALA A 159 -5.54 15.16 14.46
CA ALA A 159 -4.27 14.46 14.38
C ALA A 159 -4.44 12.93 14.30
N GLU A 160 -5.44 12.39 14.98
CA GLU A 160 -5.80 10.97 14.87
C GLU A 160 -6.33 10.62 13.48
N ILE A 161 -7.18 11.47 12.88
CA ILE A 161 -7.63 11.31 11.50
C ILE A 161 -6.43 11.26 10.54
N MET A 162 -5.46 12.18 10.72
CA MET A 162 -4.25 12.22 9.92
C MET A 162 -3.40 10.95 10.10
N TYR A 163 -3.17 10.51 11.34
CA TYR A 163 -2.41 9.30 11.66
C TYR A 163 -3.05 8.05 11.04
N ILE A 164 -4.35 7.86 11.23
CA ILE A 164 -5.10 6.71 10.70
C ILE A 164 -5.04 6.71 9.18
N SER A 165 -5.20 7.88 8.53
CA SER A 165 -5.08 8.03 7.08
C SER A 165 -3.69 7.63 6.58
N MET A 166 -2.62 8.03 7.29
CA MET A 166 -1.24 7.65 6.96
C MET A 166 -0.96 6.15 7.19
N CYS A 167 -1.74 5.47 8.04
CA CYS A 167 -1.71 4.01 8.14
C CYS A 167 -2.40 3.32 6.94
N GLY A 168 -2.99 4.08 6.02
CA GLY A 168 -3.66 3.57 4.82
C GLY A 168 -5.12 3.20 5.03
N THR A 169 -5.70 3.48 6.19
CA THR A 169 -7.11 3.27 6.50
C THR A 169 -7.91 4.50 6.08
N GLY A 170 -9.01 4.32 5.38
CA GLY A 170 -9.94 5.41 5.07
C GLY A 170 -10.59 5.93 6.35
N VAL A 171 -10.61 7.25 6.55
CA VAL A 171 -11.23 7.86 7.74
C VAL A 171 -12.38 8.75 7.31
N GLY A 172 -13.59 8.35 7.69
CA GLY A 172 -14.76 9.22 7.65
C GLY A 172 -14.81 10.10 8.90
N TRP A 173 -15.34 11.29 8.76
CA TRP A 173 -15.61 12.18 9.89
C TRP A 173 -16.95 12.87 9.73
N SER A 174 -17.49 13.34 10.83
CA SER A 174 -18.73 14.09 10.86
C SER A 174 -18.51 15.53 11.33
N VAL A 175 -19.47 16.38 11.05
CA VAL A 175 -19.47 17.80 11.44
C VAL A 175 -20.77 18.16 12.18
N GLU A 176 -21.27 17.23 13.00
CA GLU A 176 -22.46 17.49 13.80
C GLU A 176 -22.24 18.63 14.78
N SER A 177 -23.25 19.51 14.87
CA SER A 177 -23.19 20.71 15.73
C SER A 177 -22.85 20.38 17.19
N GLU A 178 -23.32 19.25 17.71
CA GLU A 178 -23.05 18.80 19.08
C GLU A 178 -21.55 18.56 19.31
N ASN A 179 -20.83 17.98 18.35
CA ASN A 179 -19.40 17.69 18.46
C ASN A 179 -18.56 18.92 18.13
N ILE A 180 -18.88 19.60 17.05
CA ILE A 180 -18.17 20.81 16.62
C ILE A 180 -18.29 21.92 17.67
N GLY A 181 -19.43 22.02 18.35
CA GLY A 181 -19.64 22.97 19.45
C GLY A 181 -18.73 22.74 20.69
N LYS A 182 -18.08 21.57 20.78
CA LYS A 182 -17.10 21.26 21.82
C LYS A 182 -15.68 21.71 21.48
N LEU A 183 -15.42 22.00 20.20
CA LEU A 183 -14.08 22.45 19.74
C LEU A 183 -13.74 23.80 20.39
N ALA A 184 -12.48 23.93 20.77
CA ALA A 184 -11.98 25.22 21.22
C ALA A 184 -12.03 26.28 20.09
N GLN A 185 -12.28 27.52 20.46
CA GLN A 185 -12.31 28.61 19.52
C GLN A 185 -10.91 28.84 18.92
N ILE A 186 -10.85 28.92 17.59
CA ILE A 186 -9.61 29.25 16.89
C ILE A 186 -9.33 30.77 17.06
N ASN A 187 -8.16 31.08 17.53
CA ASN A 187 -7.72 32.47 17.70
C ASN A 187 -7.33 33.11 16.35
N LYS A 188 -7.45 34.41 16.24
CA LYS A 188 -6.86 35.16 15.14
C LYS A 188 -5.34 35.16 15.27
N GLU A 189 -4.65 35.11 14.13
CA GLU A 189 -3.21 35.23 14.08
C GLU A 189 -2.78 36.58 14.77
N ALA A 190 -1.93 36.45 15.76
CA ALA A 190 -1.47 37.62 16.54
C ALA A 190 -0.08 38.12 16.10
N GLY A 191 0.49 37.62 15.01
CA GLY A 191 1.83 37.96 14.53
C GLY A 191 2.97 37.54 15.46
N LYS A 192 2.69 36.70 16.46
CA LYS A 192 3.70 36.19 17.40
C LYS A 192 4.46 35.04 16.77
N LYS A 193 5.78 34.99 16.96
CA LYS A 193 6.59 33.85 16.56
C LYS A 193 6.20 32.63 17.41
N LEU A 194 5.67 31.60 16.76
CA LEU A 194 5.34 30.34 17.40
C LEU A 194 6.60 29.50 17.63
N PRO A 195 6.57 28.55 18.61
CA PRO A 195 7.64 27.60 18.80
C PRO A 195 7.87 26.74 17.54
N THR A 196 9.13 26.47 17.23
CA THR A 196 9.47 25.57 16.12
C THR A 196 9.33 24.12 16.55
N PHE A 197 8.62 23.32 15.77
CA PHE A 197 8.54 21.87 15.91
C PHE A 197 9.34 21.21 14.79
N VAL A 198 10.33 20.40 15.15
CA VAL A 198 11.09 19.61 14.17
C VAL A 198 10.35 18.30 13.96
N VAL A 199 9.81 18.11 12.74
CA VAL A 199 9.00 16.95 12.39
C VAL A 199 9.91 15.73 12.16
N PRO A 200 9.81 14.66 12.96
CA PRO A 200 10.44 13.38 12.63
C PRO A 200 9.84 12.83 11.32
N ASP A 201 10.66 12.19 10.48
CA ASP A 201 10.20 11.58 9.23
C ASP A 201 9.49 10.23 9.51
N SER A 202 8.32 10.34 10.12
CA SER A 202 7.44 9.21 10.47
C SER A 202 5.99 9.68 10.48
N LYS A 203 5.05 8.74 10.34
CA LYS A 203 3.62 9.06 10.42
C LYS A 203 3.22 9.61 11.79
N GLU A 204 3.84 9.13 12.85
CA GLU A 204 3.70 9.64 14.21
C GLU A 204 4.18 11.09 14.29
N GLY A 205 5.38 11.37 13.77
CA GLY A 205 5.96 12.71 13.77
C GLY A 205 5.12 13.74 13.03
N TRP A 206 4.52 13.37 11.92
CA TRP A 206 3.60 14.24 11.18
C TRP A 206 2.28 14.49 11.93
N ALA A 207 1.70 13.45 12.54
CA ALA A 207 0.50 13.60 13.36
C ALA A 207 0.77 14.47 14.60
N ASP A 208 1.90 14.27 15.27
CA ASP A 208 2.33 15.05 16.43
C ASP A 208 2.60 16.52 16.06
N ALA A 209 3.22 16.76 14.90
CA ALA A 209 3.44 18.12 14.39
C ALA A 209 2.11 18.84 14.15
N PHE A 210 1.12 18.14 13.60
CA PHE A 210 -0.21 18.69 13.37
C PHE A 210 -0.93 18.98 14.69
N ALA A 211 -0.91 18.04 15.65
CA ALA A 211 -1.46 18.24 16.99
C ALA A 211 -0.80 19.42 17.72
N PHE A 212 0.54 19.53 17.60
CA PHE A 212 1.30 20.64 18.16
C PHE A 212 0.88 21.97 17.52
N GLY A 213 0.76 22.04 16.19
CA GLY A 213 0.30 23.23 15.49
C GLY A 213 -1.08 23.70 15.98
N MET A 214 -2.04 22.77 16.05
CA MET A 214 -3.39 23.06 16.53
C MET A 214 -3.43 23.52 18.00
N LYS A 215 -2.50 23.04 18.83
CA LYS A 215 -2.42 23.40 20.26
C LYS A 215 -1.82 24.78 20.49
N VAL A 216 -0.87 25.21 19.66
CA VAL A 216 -0.15 26.48 19.85
C VAL A 216 -0.79 27.64 19.09
N TRP A 217 -1.66 27.35 18.13
CA TRP A 217 -2.47 28.33 17.42
C TRP A 217 -3.62 28.83 18.31
#